data_3be21b6f952377c54be587134b3871ca
#
_entry.id   3be21b6f952377c54be587134b3871ca
#
_cell.length_a   1.000
_cell.length_b   1.000
_cell.length_c   1.000
_cell.angle_alpha   90.00
_cell.angle_beta   90.00
_cell.angle_gamma   90.00
#
_symmetry.space_group_name_H-M   'P 1'
#
loop_
_entity.id
_entity.type
_entity.pdbx_description
1 polymer ?
#
loop_
_entity_poly.entity_id
_entity_poly.type
_entity_poly.pdbx_seq_one_letter_code
_entity_poly.pdbx_strand_id
1 'polypeptide(L)'
;MLNPGEPDVQGVLDVLASAIARHEGPWDTIDLRPLAADAPDFPALLNAFRKAGLAVQSYFCFGNWYLRVGGRSYAEYFEALPSQLKNTVTRKRKQLEKLKSRIVVCDSETGLEEALRAYEQIYAVSWKIPEPYPHFISSLCRTCAGQGWLRLGVVYVDEQPVAAQIWIVHAGIAAIYKLAYDERFAKLSAGSILTAHLMQRAIDIDKVHEVDYLTGDDAYKRDWMSDRRERWGIMAFNLRTPRGLLAAARHFGAGAAKRALGAVRRLFGGQT
;
A
#
# COMPACT_ATOMS: atom_id res chain seq x y z
N MET A 1 -11.11 4.37 12.02
CA MET A 1 -10.31 5.53 12.52
C MET A 1 -11.14 6.24 13.53
N LEU A 2 -10.57 6.52 14.70
CA LEU A 2 -11.22 7.36 15.69
C LEU A 2 -11.23 8.80 15.18
N ASN A 3 -12.27 9.56 15.52
CA ASN A 3 -12.37 10.96 15.10
C ASN A 3 -11.23 11.75 15.75
N PRO A 4 -10.39 12.51 15.01
CA PRO A 4 -9.29 13.29 15.59
C PRO A 4 -9.71 14.35 16.63
N GLY A 5 -11.00 14.62 16.75
CA GLY A 5 -11.57 15.54 17.73
C GLY A 5 -12.13 14.88 18.99
N GLU A 6 -11.96 13.56 19.18
CA GLU A 6 -12.45 12.86 20.37
C GLU A 6 -11.56 13.21 21.57
N PRO A 7 -12.11 13.78 22.63
CA PRO A 7 -11.28 14.29 23.75
C PRO A 7 -10.66 13.17 24.61
N ASP A 8 -11.12 11.90 24.49
CA ASP A 8 -10.60 10.76 25.25
C ASP A 8 -10.41 9.50 24.39
N VAL A 9 -9.50 9.58 23.44
CA VAL A 9 -9.11 8.44 22.58
C VAL A 9 -8.65 7.25 23.42
N GLN A 10 -7.89 7.47 24.50
CA GLN A 10 -7.40 6.39 25.35
C GLN A 10 -8.54 5.67 26.05
N GLY A 11 -9.53 6.40 26.62
CA GLY A 11 -10.67 5.80 27.29
C GLY A 11 -11.53 4.97 26.33
N VAL A 12 -11.78 5.45 25.12
CA VAL A 12 -12.50 4.68 24.09
C VAL A 12 -11.75 3.38 23.75
N LEU A 13 -10.45 3.45 23.55
CA LEU A 13 -9.62 2.27 23.25
C LEU A 13 -9.56 1.30 24.43
N ASP A 14 -9.49 1.79 25.66
CA ASP A 14 -9.49 0.96 26.88
C ASP A 14 -10.83 0.17 26.99
N VAL A 15 -11.97 0.82 26.70
CA VAL A 15 -13.29 0.15 26.68
C VAL A 15 -13.36 -0.90 25.58
N LEU A 16 -12.94 -0.56 24.36
CA LEU A 16 -12.94 -1.49 23.23
C LEU A 16 -12.03 -2.70 23.49
N ALA A 17 -10.79 -2.47 23.94
CA ALA A 17 -9.85 -3.53 24.27
C ALA A 17 -10.36 -4.45 25.38
N SER A 18 -11.01 -3.87 26.40
CA SER A 18 -11.63 -4.63 27.50
C SER A 18 -12.83 -5.45 27.03
N ALA A 19 -13.66 -4.92 26.11
CA ALA A 19 -14.76 -5.66 25.51
C ALA A 19 -14.26 -6.84 24.68
N ILE A 20 -13.24 -6.63 23.85
CA ILE A 20 -12.59 -7.68 23.06
C ILE A 20 -11.99 -8.76 23.96
N ALA A 21 -11.26 -8.37 25.01
CA ALA A 21 -10.61 -9.31 25.93
C ALA A 21 -11.62 -10.16 26.72
N ARG A 22 -12.84 -9.64 26.98
CA ARG A 22 -13.93 -10.34 27.68
C ARG A 22 -14.86 -11.10 26.74
N HIS A 23 -14.73 -10.91 25.43
CA HIS A 23 -15.58 -11.60 24.45
C HIS A 23 -15.37 -13.12 24.55
N GLU A 24 -16.47 -13.85 24.76
CA GLU A 24 -16.46 -15.31 24.94
C GLU A 24 -16.34 -16.10 23.65
N GLY A 25 -16.25 -15.43 22.50
CA GLY A 25 -16.05 -16.06 21.20
C GLY A 25 -14.67 -16.74 21.07
N PRO A 26 -14.53 -17.71 20.17
CA PRO A 26 -13.30 -18.49 19.99
C PRO A 26 -12.26 -17.69 19.22
N TRP A 27 -11.52 -16.80 19.91
CA TRP A 27 -10.37 -16.13 19.32
C TRP A 27 -9.10 -16.36 20.16
N ASP A 28 -7.98 -16.57 19.48
CA ASP A 28 -6.68 -16.85 20.09
C ASP A 28 -5.69 -15.70 19.93
N THR A 29 -5.73 -15.04 18.77
CA THR A 29 -4.82 -13.94 18.41
C THR A 29 -5.56 -12.86 17.64
N ILE A 30 -5.10 -11.61 17.81
CA ILE A 30 -5.51 -10.45 17.02
C ILE A 30 -4.26 -9.94 16.32
N ASP A 31 -4.35 -9.73 15.00
CA ASP A 31 -3.30 -9.13 14.19
C ASP A 31 -3.87 -7.89 13.48
N LEU A 32 -3.55 -6.72 14.03
CA LEU A 32 -3.97 -5.44 13.47
C LEU A 32 -2.82 -4.86 12.64
N ARG A 33 -2.99 -4.86 11.32
CA ARG A 33 -1.97 -4.36 10.38
C ARG A 33 -2.58 -3.93 9.03
N PRO A 34 -1.96 -3.03 8.29
CA PRO A 34 -0.86 -2.17 8.70
C PRO A 34 -1.38 -0.90 9.40
N LEU A 35 -0.64 -0.43 10.39
CA LEU A 35 -0.96 0.77 11.16
C LEU A 35 0.14 1.84 10.97
N ALA A 36 -0.23 3.11 11.11
CA ALA A 36 0.71 4.22 11.12
C ALA A 36 1.37 4.30 12.51
N ALA A 37 2.67 4.04 12.60
CA ALA A 37 3.38 4.03 13.87
C ALA A 37 3.54 5.43 14.49
N ASP A 38 3.49 6.46 13.66
CA ASP A 38 3.56 7.88 14.01
C ASP A 38 2.19 8.47 14.38
N ALA A 39 1.11 7.71 14.23
CA ALA A 39 -0.22 8.14 14.67
C ALA A 39 -0.34 8.04 16.22
N PRO A 40 -0.96 9.03 16.88
CA PRO A 40 -1.15 9.01 18.33
C PRO A 40 -1.95 7.81 18.85
N ASP A 41 -2.80 7.24 18.00
CA ASP A 41 -3.62 6.07 18.33
C ASP A 41 -2.79 4.78 18.47
N PHE A 42 -1.61 4.70 17.84
CA PHE A 42 -0.80 3.48 17.86
C PHE A 42 -0.30 3.12 19.28
N PRO A 43 0.39 4.01 20.03
CA PRO A 43 0.79 3.72 21.39
C PRO A 43 -0.42 3.59 22.34
N ALA A 44 -1.50 4.34 22.11
CA ALA A 44 -2.72 4.25 22.90
C ALA A 44 -3.38 2.87 22.79
N LEU A 45 -3.43 2.31 21.57
CA LEU A 45 -3.96 0.97 21.30
C LEU A 45 -3.11 -0.13 21.94
N LEU A 46 -1.77 -0.02 21.87
CA LEU A 46 -0.85 -0.93 22.57
C LEU A 46 -1.11 -0.92 24.09
N ASN A 47 -1.28 0.26 24.68
CA ASN A 47 -1.56 0.41 26.10
C ASN A 47 -2.92 -0.18 26.48
N ALA A 48 -3.96 0.08 25.68
CA ALA A 48 -5.30 -0.44 25.92
C ALA A 48 -5.33 -1.98 25.95
N PHE A 49 -4.67 -2.63 24.97
CA PHE A 49 -4.58 -4.10 24.98
C PHE A 49 -3.79 -4.65 26.18
N ARG A 50 -2.71 -3.99 26.59
CA ARG A 50 -1.95 -4.38 27.78
C ARG A 50 -2.80 -4.26 29.05
N LYS A 51 -3.51 -3.15 29.23
CA LYS A 51 -4.45 -2.93 30.34
C LYS A 51 -5.56 -3.97 30.39
N ALA A 52 -6.04 -4.40 29.21
CA ALA A 52 -7.03 -5.47 29.09
C ALA A 52 -6.49 -6.88 29.42
N GLY A 53 -5.21 -7.02 29.78
CA GLY A 53 -4.58 -8.29 30.19
C GLY A 53 -4.13 -9.17 29.02
N LEU A 54 -3.99 -8.62 27.82
CA LEU A 54 -3.48 -9.34 26.68
C LEU A 54 -1.94 -9.25 26.61
N ALA A 55 -1.30 -10.31 26.14
CA ALA A 55 0.12 -10.25 25.77
C ALA A 55 0.24 -9.58 24.41
N VAL A 56 0.98 -8.48 24.32
CA VAL A 56 0.99 -7.62 23.13
C VAL A 56 2.40 -7.29 22.67
N GLN A 57 2.61 -7.35 21.36
CA GLN A 57 3.84 -6.90 20.70
C GLN A 57 3.53 -6.13 19.43
N SER A 58 4.25 -5.03 19.21
CA SER A 58 4.29 -4.37 17.89
C SER A 58 5.42 -4.97 17.05
N TYR A 59 5.23 -4.98 15.74
CA TYR A 59 6.24 -5.46 14.78
C TYR A 59 6.21 -4.62 13.51
N PHE A 60 7.37 -4.51 12.87
CA PHE A 60 7.51 -3.83 11.59
C PHE A 60 6.85 -4.65 10.47
N CYS A 61 6.00 -4.02 9.67
CA CYS A 61 5.38 -4.64 8.50
C CYS A 61 6.16 -4.34 7.22
N PHE A 62 6.27 -3.07 6.86
CA PHE A 62 6.97 -2.63 5.65
C PHE A 62 7.19 -1.11 5.65
N GLY A 63 8.12 -0.66 4.79
CA GLY A 63 8.25 0.73 4.41
C GLY A 63 7.23 1.10 3.33
N ASN A 64 6.61 2.26 3.47
CA ASN A 64 5.63 2.79 2.56
C ASN A 64 6.14 4.10 1.96
N TRP A 65 6.34 4.10 0.65
CA TRP A 65 6.76 5.27 -0.11
C TRP A 65 5.56 6.12 -0.49
N TYR A 66 5.65 7.43 -0.28
CA TYR A 66 4.60 8.38 -0.62
C TYR A 66 5.18 9.73 -1.04
N LEU A 67 4.39 10.52 -1.74
CA LEU A 67 4.70 11.86 -2.19
C LEU A 67 3.80 12.87 -1.47
N ARG A 68 4.37 13.84 -0.78
CA ARG A 68 3.65 15.06 -0.39
C ARG A 68 3.69 16.03 -1.57
N VAL A 69 2.53 16.30 -2.16
CA VAL A 69 2.46 17.17 -3.33
C VAL A 69 2.82 18.61 -2.95
N GLY A 70 2.34 19.11 -1.79
CA GLY A 70 2.73 20.42 -1.27
C GLY A 70 2.32 21.60 -2.15
N GLY A 71 1.21 21.47 -2.89
CA GLY A 71 0.72 22.52 -3.79
C GLY A 71 1.50 22.65 -5.11
N ARG A 72 2.51 21.83 -5.36
CA ARG A 72 3.29 21.82 -6.61
C ARG A 72 2.41 21.39 -7.80
N SER A 73 2.71 21.95 -8.96
CA SER A 73 2.24 21.42 -10.24
C SER A 73 2.97 20.13 -10.61
N TYR A 74 2.39 19.36 -11.55
CA TYR A 74 3.09 18.19 -12.09
C TYR A 74 4.42 18.55 -12.76
N ALA A 75 4.49 19.71 -13.42
CA ALA A 75 5.73 20.16 -14.06
C ALA A 75 6.85 20.34 -13.04
N GLU A 76 6.58 21.01 -11.92
CA GLU A 76 7.54 21.20 -10.81
C GLU A 76 7.92 19.87 -10.17
N TYR A 77 6.95 18.99 -9.94
CA TYR A 77 7.21 17.64 -9.45
C TYR A 77 8.11 16.85 -10.40
N PHE A 78 7.80 16.86 -11.72
CA PHE A 78 8.53 16.10 -12.72
C PHE A 78 9.98 16.58 -12.84
N GLU A 79 10.23 17.91 -12.78
CA GLU A 79 11.58 18.48 -12.79
C GLU A 79 12.42 18.06 -11.57
N ALA A 80 11.78 17.83 -10.42
CA ALA A 80 12.46 17.39 -9.21
C ALA A 80 12.81 15.88 -9.20
N LEU A 81 12.29 15.08 -10.15
CA LEU A 81 12.57 13.64 -10.24
C LEU A 81 14.05 13.37 -10.58
N PRO A 82 14.58 12.18 -10.20
CA PRO A 82 15.91 11.75 -10.61
C PRO A 82 16.09 11.80 -12.14
N SER A 83 17.22 12.32 -12.60
CA SER A 83 17.49 12.53 -14.03
C SER A 83 17.34 11.26 -14.87
N GLN A 84 17.70 10.09 -14.31
CA GLN A 84 17.54 8.80 -14.98
C GLN A 84 16.06 8.50 -15.25
N LEU A 85 15.18 8.75 -14.28
CA LEU A 85 13.74 8.54 -14.43
C LEU A 85 13.14 9.53 -15.43
N LYS A 86 13.44 10.83 -15.30
CA LYS A 86 13.01 11.87 -16.26
C LYS A 86 13.38 11.53 -17.69
N ASN A 87 14.66 11.19 -17.92
CA ASN A 87 15.16 10.84 -19.25
C ASN A 87 14.46 9.58 -19.80
N THR A 88 14.21 8.59 -18.94
CA THR A 88 13.51 7.37 -19.34
C THR A 88 12.07 7.69 -19.75
N VAL A 89 11.32 8.41 -18.92
CA VAL A 89 9.91 8.78 -19.20
C VAL A 89 9.84 9.61 -20.48
N THR A 90 10.68 10.64 -20.62
CA THR A 90 10.67 11.54 -21.79
C THR A 90 11.00 10.79 -23.09
N ARG A 91 12.07 9.99 -23.08
CA ARG A 91 12.50 9.21 -24.26
C ARG A 91 11.46 8.16 -24.65
N LYS A 92 10.92 7.44 -23.65
CA LYS A 92 9.97 6.35 -23.88
C LYS A 92 8.60 6.87 -24.29
N ARG A 93 8.17 8.03 -23.78
CA ARG A 93 6.97 8.73 -24.26
C ARG A 93 7.08 9.05 -25.75
N LYS A 94 8.20 9.67 -26.19
CA LYS A 94 8.45 9.95 -27.61
C LYS A 94 8.52 8.68 -28.47
N GLN A 95 9.00 7.56 -27.91
CA GLN A 95 8.99 6.27 -28.60
C GLN A 95 7.58 5.73 -28.75
N LEU A 96 6.76 5.79 -27.69
CA LEU A 96 5.37 5.34 -27.70
C LEU A 96 4.49 6.18 -28.67
N GLU A 97 4.71 7.49 -28.72
CA GLU A 97 4.02 8.41 -29.63
C GLU A 97 4.25 8.11 -31.12
N LYS A 98 5.38 7.44 -31.45
CA LYS A 98 5.67 6.99 -32.84
C LYS A 98 4.94 5.72 -33.20
N LEU A 99 4.33 5.04 -32.25
CA LEU A 99 3.51 3.86 -32.44
C LEU A 99 2.03 4.27 -32.45
N LYS A 100 1.18 3.41 -33.02
CA LYS A 100 -0.27 3.59 -32.90
C LYS A 100 -0.67 3.29 -31.44
N SER A 101 -0.48 4.27 -30.56
CA SER A 101 -0.69 4.10 -29.12
C SER A 101 -1.68 5.12 -28.56
N ARG A 102 -2.36 4.74 -27.50
CA ARG A 102 -3.24 5.62 -26.73
C ARG A 102 -3.22 5.27 -25.26
N ILE A 103 -3.45 6.28 -24.42
CA ILE A 103 -3.68 6.11 -22.98
C ILE A 103 -5.15 6.47 -22.71
N VAL A 104 -5.85 5.58 -22.04
CA VAL A 104 -7.23 5.77 -21.62
C VAL A 104 -7.28 5.75 -20.11
N VAL A 105 -8.02 6.69 -19.51
CA VAL A 105 -8.28 6.69 -18.06
C VAL A 105 -9.79 6.61 -17.86
N CYS A 106 -10.22 5.49 -17.27
CA CYS A 106 -11.60 5.29 -16.85
C CYS A 106 -11.73 5.78 -15.39
N ASP A 107 -12.63 6.75 -15.17
CA ASP A 107 -12.85 7.39 -13.85
C ASP A 107 -14.34 7.37 -13.43
N SER A 108 -15.17 6.71 -14.20
CA SER A 108 -16.61 6.58 -14.00
C SER A 108 -17.11 5.20 -14.44
N GLU A 109 -18.38 4.95 -14.36
CA GLU A 109 -18.99 3.70 -14.84
C GLU A 109 -18.96 3.57 -16.38
N THR A 110 -18.83 4.70 -17.08
CA THR A 110 -18.76 4.72 -18.55
C THR A 110 -17.43 4.09 -19.01
N GLY A 111 -17.51 3.05 -19.84
CA GLY A 111 -16.32 2.33 -20.34
C GLY A 111 -15.61 1.43 -19.31
N LEU A 112 -16.16 1.31 -18.10
CA LEU A 112 -15.53 0.56 -17.01
C LEU A 112 -15.32 -0.93 -17.37
N GLU A 113 -16.30 -1.57 -17.95
CA GLU A 113 -16.22 -2.99 -18.28
C GLU A 113 -15.19 -3.27 -19.38
N GLU A 114 -14.97 -2.33 -20.31
CA GLU A 114 -13.87 -2.44 -21.29
C GLU A 114 -12.51 -2.28 -20.61
N ALA A 115 -12.36 -1.28 -19.74
CA ALA A 115 -11.13 -1.04 -19.00
C ALA A 115 -10.79 -2.20 -18.05
N LEU A 116 -11.79 -2.81 -17.41
CA LEU A 116 -11.61 -4.00 -16.55
C LEU A 116 -11.14 -5.21 -17.37
N ARG A 117 -11.77 -5.49 -18.53
CA ARG A 117 -11.31 -6.57 -19.42
C ARG A 117 -9.86 -6.35 -19.86
N ALA A 118 -9.49 -5.12 -20.21
CA ALA A 118 -8.10 -4.79 -20.57
C ALA A 118 -7.14 -5.02 -19.38
N TYR A 119 -7.52 -4.60 -18.18
CA TYR A 119 -6.74 -4.86 -16.97
C TYR A 119 -6.55 -6.36 -16.72
N GLU A 120 -7.62 -7.16 -16.78
CA GLU A 120 -7.58 -8.60 -16.57
C GLU A 120 -6.69 -9.32 -17.61
N GLN A 121 -6.77 -8.92 -18.88
CA GLN A 121 -5.89 -9.43 -19.94
C GLN A 121 -4.41 -9.16 -19.63
N ILE A 122 -4.07 -7.93 -19.25
CA ILE A 122 -2.70 -7.57 -18.89
C ILE A 122 -2.26 -8.33 -17.63
N TYR A 123 -3.12 -8.41 -16.62
CA TYR A 123 -2.79 -9.07 -15.36
C TYR A 123 -2.48 -10.56 -15.57
N ALA A 124 -3.25 -11.24 -16.41
CA ALA A 124 -3.08 -12.65 -16.73
C ALA A 124 -1.73 -12.98 -17.41
N VAL A 125 -1.14 -12.04 -18.17
CA VAL A 125 0.16 -12.21 -18.85
C VAL A 125 1.32 -11.51 -18.15
N SER A 126 1.08 -10.91 -16.99
CA SER A 126 2.11 -10.26 -16.19
C SER A 126 2.78 -11.25 -15.24
N TRP A 127 3.88 -10.81 -14.59
CA TRP A 127 4.57 -11.60 -13.55
C TRP A 127 3.80 -11.77 -12.24
N LYS A 128 2.60 -11.22 -12.14
CA LYS A 128 1.81 -11.21 -10.91
C LYS A 128 1.21 -12.57 -10.61
N ILE A 129 1.15 -12.90 -9.31
CA ILE A 129 0.43 -14.08 -8.83
C ILE A 129 -1.08 -13.82 -9.00
N PRO A 130 -1.87 -14.82 -9.44
CA PRO A 130 -3.32 -14.69 -9.54
C PRO A 130 -3.94 -14.17 -8.24
N GLU A 131 -4.96 -13.31 -8.37
CA GLU A 131 -5.67 -12.78 -7.21
C GLU A 131 -6.40 -13.90 -6.46
N PRO A 132 -6.27 -13.97 -5.13
CA PRO A 132 -6.93 -15.05 -4.35
C PRO A 132 -8.47 -14.94 -4.37
N TYR A 133 -8.99 -13.75 -4.68
CA TYR A 133 -10.43 -13.46 -4.77
C TYR A 133 -10.77 -12.90 -6.16
N PRO A 134 -11.19 -13.74 -7.11
CA PRO A 134 -11.31 -13.35 -8.53
C PRO A 134 -12.22 -12.14 -8.79
N HIS A 135 -13.27 -11.96 -7.99
CA HIS A 135 -14.24 -10.85 -8.17
C HIS A 135 -13.91 -9.60 -7.36
N PHE A 136 -12.88 -9.64 -6.50
CA PHE A 136 -12.60 -8.53 -5.60
C PHE A 136 -12.21 -7.26 -6.37
N ILE A 137 -11.26 -7.36 -7.30
CA ILE A 137 -10.76 -6.20 -8.04
C ILE A 137 -11.86 -5.55 -8.88
N SER A 138 -12.64 -6.35 -9.62
CA SER A 138 -13.73 -5.84 -10.45
C SER A 138 -14.83 -5.18 -9.59
N SER A 139 -15.19 -5.80 -8.45
CA SER A 139 -16.16 -5.22 -7.52
C SER A 139 -15.66 -3.92 -6.88
N LEU A 140 -14.38 -3.87 -6.47
CA LEU A 140 -13.75 -2.66 -5.95
C LEU A 140 -13.78 -1.52 -6.99
N CYS A 141 -13.40 -1.82 -8.24
CA CYS A 141 -13.42 -0.82 -9.31
C CYS A 141 -14.82 -0.28 -9.58
N ARG A 142 -15.86 -1.14 -9.59
CA ARG A 142 -17.25 -0.69 -9.75
C ARG A 142 -17.69 0.22 -8.60
N THR A 143 -17.39 -0.17 -7.35
CA THR A 143 -17.67 0.68 -6.19
C THR A 143 -16.96 2.02 -6.29
N CYS A 144 -15.66 2.01 -6.61
CA CYS A 144 -14.88 3.24 -6.73
C CYS A 144 -15.34 4.12 -7.91
N ALA A 145 -15.77 3.52 -9.03
CA ALA A 145 -16.32 4.26 -10.18
C ALA A 145 -17.62 4.97 -9.81
N GLY A 146 -18.56 4.27 -9.17
CA GLY A 146 -19.82 4.86 -8.71
C GLY A 146 -19.64 5.97 -7.67
N GLN A 147 -18.51 5.98 -6.94
CA GLN A 147 -18.17 7.04 -5.98
C GLN A 147 -17.26 8.13 -6.58
N GLY A 148 -16.86 8.03 -7.85
CA GLY A 148 -15.94 8.97 -8.49
C GLY A 148 -14.48 8.86 -8.03
N TRP A 149 -14.13 7.79 -7.30
CA TRP A 149 -12.78 7.58 -6.74
C TRP A 149 -11.83 6.82 -7.67
N LEU A 150 -12.34 6.15 -8.71
CA LEU A 150 -11.52 5.34 -9.61
C LEU A 150 -10.69 6.19 -10.57
N ARG A 151 -9.43 5.76 -10.80
CA ARG A 151 -8.59 6.16 -11.94
C ARG A 151 -7.94 4.88 -12.48
N LEU A 152 -8.64 4.18 -13.37
CA LEU A 152 -8.11 3.00 -14.06
C LEU A 152 -7.50 3.43 -15.39
N GLY A 153 -6.18 3.51 -15.41
CA GLY A 153 -5.42 3.83 -16.62
C GLY A 153 -5.02 2.59 -17.40
N VAL A 154 -5.15 2.65 -18.72
CA VAL A 154 -4.72 1.59 -19.65
C VAL A 154 -3.94 2.20 -20.81
N VAL A 155 -2.80 1.61 -21.13
CA VAL A 155 -2.00 1.90 -22.33
C VAL A 155 -2.28 0.85 -23.38
N TYR A 156 -2.62 1.30 -24.59
CA TYR A 156 -2.79 0.45 -25.78
C TYR A 156 -1.70 0.74 -26.79
N VAL A 157 -1.24 -0.31 -27.48
CA VAL A 157 -0.37 -0.26 -28.67
C VAL A 157 -0.98 -1.16 -29.73
N ASP A 158 -1.26 -0.65 -30.91
CA ASP A 158 -1.97 -1.36 -31.99
C ASP A 158 -3.27 -2.03 -31.48
N GLU A 159 -4.06 -1.28 -30.70
CA GLU A 159 -5.29 -1.72 -30.03
C GLU A 159 -5.11 -2.82 -28.97
N GLN A 160 -3.89 -3.31 -28.76
CA GLN A 160 -3.58 -4.29 -27.72
C GLN A 160 -3.31 -3.57 -26.39
N PRO A 161 -3.95 -3.93 -25.27
CA PRO A 161 -3.64 -3.38 -23.96
C PRO A 161 -2.30 -3.95 -23.46
N VAL A 162 -1.36 -3.05 -23.07
CA VAL A 162 0.02 -3.43 -22.72
C VAL A 162 0.44 -3.04 -21.31
N ALA A 163 -0.23 -2.08 -20.69
CA ALA A 163 -0.03 -1.72 -19.27
C ALA A 163 -1.33 -1.19 -18.68
N ALA A 164 -1.59 -1.51 -17.41
CA ALA A 164 -2.73 -0.99 -16.68
C ALA A 164 -2.37 -0.66 -15.24
N GLN A 165 -3.02 0.37 -14.68
CA GLN A 165 -2.89 0.75 -13.28
C GLN A 165 -4.24 1.16 -12.72
N ILE A 166 -4.54 0.68 -11.51
CA ILE A 166 -5.71 1.06 -10.74
C ILE A 166 -5.24 1.99 -9.63
N TRP A 167 -5.69 3.24 -9.67
CA TRP A 167 -5.50 4.21 -8.61
C TRP A 167 -6.85 4.55 -7.99
N ILE A 168 -6.86 4.79 -6.69
CA ILE A 168 -8.04 5.19 -5.93
C ILE A 168 -7.77 6.57 -5.35
N VAL A 169 -8.58 7.55 -5.74
CA VAL A 169 -8.48 8.94 -5.28
C VAL A 169 -9.62 9.21 -4.31
N HIS A 170 -9.28 9.38 -3.05
CA HIS A 170 -10.25 9.66 -2.00
C HIS A 170 -9.65 10.57 -0.94
N ALA A 171 -10.44 11.51 -0.40
CA ALA A 171 -10.02 12.46 0.64
C ALA A 171 -8.68 13.16 0.33
N GLY A 172 -8.43 13.54 -0.92
CA GLY A 172 -7.21 14.23 -1.36
C GLY A 172 -5.95 13.35 -1.41
N ILE A 173 -6.09 12.03 -1.32
CA ILE A 173 -5.01 11.06 -1.45
C ILE A 173 -5.24 10.20 -2.70
N ALA A 174 -4.21 10.06 -3.55
CA ALA A 174 -4.19 9.11 -4.65
C ALA A 174 -3.39 7.86 -4.26
N ALA A 175 -4.07 6.75 -4.04
CA ALA A 175 -3.46 5.47 -3.71
C ALA A 175 -3.19 4.66 -4.99
N ILE A 176 -1.94 4.30 -5.25
CA ILE A 176 -1.52 3.42 -6.36
C ILE A 176 -1.79 1.97 -5.95
N TYR A 177 -3.01 1.50 -6.25
CA TYR A 177 -3.49 0.24 -5.69
C TYR A 177 -2.94 -1.00 -6.40
N LYS A 178 -3.00 -1.01 -7.72
CA LYS A 178 -2.48 -2.12 -8.55
C LYS A 178 -1.80 -1.57 -9.79
N LEU A 179 -0.77 -2.28 -10.24
CA LEU A 179 -0.13 -2.03 -11.52
C LEU A 179 0.28 -3.37 -12.15
N ALA A 180 0.13 -3.46 -13.46
CA ALA A 180 0.57 -4.59 -14.26
C ALA A 180 0.97 -4.11 -15.66
N TYR A 181 1.87 -4.85 -16.30
CA TYR A 181 2.20 -4.67 -17.72
C TYR A 181 2.53 -6.03 -18.36
N ASP A 182 2.36 -6.11 -19.65
CA ASP A 182 2.75 -7.26 -20.44
C ASP A 182 4.29 -7.24 -20.64
N GLU A 183 4.99 -8.27 -20.17
CA GLU A 183 6.44 -8.36 -20.21
C GLU A 183 7.00 -8.34 -21.64
N ARG A 184 6.23 -8.77 -22.63
CA ARG A 184 6.61 -8.71 -24.06
C ARG A 184 6.86 -7.27 -24.50
N PHE A 185 6.19 -6.29 -23.88
CA PHE A 185 6.30 -4.85 -24.13
C PHE A 185 7.18 -4.11 -23.12
N ALA A 186 7.92 -4.81 -22.25
CA ALA A 186 8.76 -4.21 -21.21
C ALA A 186 9.71 -3.12 -21.74
N LYS A 187 10.26 -3.32 -22.96
CA LYS A 187 11.16 -2.35 -23.62
C LYS A 187 10.51 -0.98 -23.90
N LEU A 188 9.19 -0.89 -23.95
CA LEU A 188 8.45 0.37 -24.13
C LEU A 188 8.34 1.18 -22.83
N SER A 189 8.55 0.55 -21.67
CA SER A 189 8.33 1.16 -20.34
C SER A 189 6.92 1.76 -20.18
N ALA A 190 5.92 1.10 -20.78
CA ALA A 190 4.52 1.58 -20.80
C ALA A 190 3.97 1.81 -19.39
N GLY A 191 4.35 0.96 -18.42
CA GLY A 191 3.99 1.14 -17.01
C GLY A 191 4.51 2.45 -16.42
N SER A 192 5.77 2.84 -16.68
CA SER A 192 6.33 4.11 -16.20
C SER A 192 5.69 5.32 -16.87
N ILE A 193 5.37 5.22 -18.17
CA ILE A 193 4.65 6.29 -18.90
C ILE A 193 3.26 6.47 -18.31
N LEU A 194 2.57 5.36 -18.01
CA LEU A 194 1.26 5.38 -17.39
C LEU A 194 1.32 5.97 -15.97
N THR A 195 2.33 5.62 -15.17
CA THR A 195 2.55 6.25 -13.86
C THR A 195 2.71 7.76 -14.00
N ALA A 196 3.54 8.24 -14.95
CA ALA A 196 3.73 9.67 -15.19
C ALA A 196 2.42 10.37 -15.61
N HIS A 197 1.60 9.71 -16.44
CA HIS A 197 0.31 10.24 -16.88
C HIS A 197 -0.71 10.33 -15.74
N LEU A 198 -0.83 9.28 -14.92
CA LEU A 198 -1.73 9.27 -13.76
C LEU A 198 -1.25 10.22 -12.65
N MET A 199 0.07 10.37 -12.48
CA MET A 199 0.66 11.35 -11.58
C MET A 199 0.28 12.77 -11.98
N GLN A 200 0.38 13.09 -13.29
CA GLN A 200 -0.05 14.39 -13.82
C GLN A 200 -1.54 14.63 -13.55
N ARG A 201 -2.38 13.64 -13.80
CA ARG A 201 -3.80 13.73 -13.50
C ARG A 201 -4.07 13.96 -12.02
N ALA A 202 -3.45 13.17 -11.14
CA ALA A 202 -3.66 13.26 -9.70
C ALA A 202 -3.24 14.64 -9.15
N ILE A 203 -2.10 15.18 -9.63
CA ILE A 203 -1.58 16.47 -9.16
C ILE A 203 -2.35 17.65 -9.78
N ASP A 204 -2.50 17.67 -11.12
CA ASP A 204 -2.99 18.85 -11.82
C ASP A 204 -4.53 18.91 -11.93
N ILE A 205 -5.19 17.76 -11.97
CA ILE A 205 -6.65 17.66 -12.16
C ILE A 205 -7.35 17.32 -10.86
N ASP A 206 -6.98 16.21 -10.22
CA ASP A 206 -7.59 15.73 -8.98
C ASP A 206 -7.17 16.57 -7.75
N LYS A 207 -6.08 17.36 -7.87
CA LYS A 207 -5.56 18.27 -6.83
C LYS A 207 -5.29 17.56 -5.51
N VAL A 208 -4.74 16.35 -5.57
CA VAL A 208 -4.43 15.60 -4.37
C VAL A 208 -3.27 16.25 -3.59
N HIS A 209 -3.30 16.11 -2.27
CA HIS A 209 -2.18 16.56 -1.43
C HIS A 209 -1.13 15.47 -1.19
N GLU A 210 -1.50 14.20 -1.41
CA GLU A 210 -0.60 13.05 -1.24
C GLU A 210 -0.82 12.02 -2.37
N VAL A 211 0.28 11.38 -2.81
CA VAL A 211 0.23 10.16 -3.62
C VAL A 211 0.91 9.04 -2.85
N ASP A 212 0.25 7.90 -2.68
CA ASP A 212 0.70 6.79 -1.83
C ASP A 212 0.90 5.50 -2.66
N TYR A 213 2.11 4.93 -2.61
CA TYR A 213 2.43 3.65 -3.25
C TYR A 213 1.96 2.41 -2.45
N LEU A 214 1.28 2.62 -1.32
CA LEU A 214 0.77 1.58 -0.45
C LEU A 214 1.85 0.57 0.01
N THR A 215 1.60 -0.71 -0.19
CA THR A 215 2.42 -1.80 0.37
C THR A 215 3.73 -1.98 -0.39
N GLY A 216 4.81 -2.17 0.36
CA GLY A 216 6.12 -2.61 -0.12
C GLY A 216 7.16 -1.50 -0.25
N ASP A 217 8.41 -1.89 -0.07
CA ASP A 217 9.60 -1.02 -0.02
C ASP A 217 10.49 -1.23 -1.27
N ASP A 218 9.85 -1.44 -2.43
CA ASP A 218 10.55 -1.66 -3.69
C ASP A 218 11.36 -0.44 -4.10
N ALA A 219 12.62 -0.65 -4.51
CA ALA A 219 13.58 0.42 -4.80
C ALA A 219 13.08 1.44 -5.85
N TYR A 220 12.34 0.97 -6.88
CA TYR A 220 11.82 1.85 -7.93
C TYR A 220 10.80 2.89 -7.41
N LYS A 221 10.11 2.60 -6.30
CA LYS A 221 9.12 3.52 -5.70
C LYS A 221 9.79 4.77 -5.15
N ARG A 222 11.01 4.65 -4.64
CA ARG A 222 11.83 5.76 -4.17
C ARG A 222 12.07 6.81 -5.26
N ASP A 223 12.20 6.38 -6.52
CA ASP A 223 12.49 7.30 -7.61
C ASP A 223 11.28 8.19 -7.96
N TRP A 224 10.05 7.75 -7.63
CA TRP A 224 8.83 8.51 -7.84
C TRP A 224 8.37 9.31 -6.60
N MET A 225 8.84 8.94 -5.41
CA MET A 225 8.33 9.47 -4.13
C MET A 225 9.39 10.26 -3.39
N SER A 226 8.95 11.23 -2.58
CA SER A 226 9.86 12.06 -1.78
C SER A 226 10.05 11.56 -0.36
N ASP A 227 9.07 10.85 0.17
CA ASP A 227 8.99 10.50 1.57
C ASP A 227 8.79 8.99 1.76
N ARG A 228 9.23 8.50 2.93
CA ARG A 228 9.04 7.13 3.35
C ARG A 228 8.58 7.10 4.80
N ARG A 229 7.51 6.36 5.07
CA ARG A 229 7.01 6.11 6.42
C ARG A 229 6.97 4.62 6.72
N GLU A 230 6.96 4.28 8.00
CA GLU A 230 6.89 2.89 8.43
C GLU A 230 5.45 2.49 8.72
N ARG A 231 5.12 1.27 8.33
CA ARG A 231 3.87 0.61 8.71
C ARG A 231 4.19 -0.52 9.67
N TRP A 232 3.46 -0.53 10.76
CA TRP A 232 3.65 -1.48 11.85
C TRP A 232 2.40 -2.28 12.09
N GLY A 233 2.53 -3.42 12.75
CA GLY A 233 1.45 -4.24 13.23
C GLY A 233 1.45 -4.33 14.73
N ILE A 234 0.28 -4.64 15.29
CA ILE A 234 0.09 -4.98 16.69
C ILE A 234 -0.48 -6.39 16.74
N MET A 235 0.26 -7.29 17.37
CA MET A 235 -0.20 -8.65 17.64
C MET A 235 -0.55 -8.78 19.12
N ALA A 236 -1.78 -9.19 19.41
CA ALA A 236 -2.26 -9.44 20.77
C ALA A 236 -2.70 -10.90 20.90
N PHE A 237 -2.37 -11.52 22.05
CA PHE A 237 -2.64 -12.93 22.34
C PHE A 237 -3.59 -13.06 23.51
N ASN A 238 -4.61 -13.91 23.32
CA ASN A 238 -5.55 -14.26 24.39
C ASN A 238 -4.93 -15.34 25.27
N LEU A 239 -4.40 -14.95 26.43
CA LEU A 239 -3.78 -15.90 27.38
C LEU A 239 -4.78 -16.81 28.09
N ARG A 240 -6.09 -16.60 27.94
CA ARG A 240 -7.15 -17.42 28.52
C ARG A 240 -7.46 -18.68 27.71
N THR A 241 -6.98 -18.73 26.47
CA THR A 241 -7.13 -19.92 25.61
C THR A 241 -5.83 -20.70 25.54
N PRO A 242 -5.85 -22.04 25.52
CA PRO A 242 -4.64 -22.85 25.38
C PRO A 242 -3.85 -22.54 24.10
N ARG A 243 -4.56 -22.28 22.98
CA ARG A 243 -3.95 -21.93 21.68
C ARG A 243 -3.32 -20.55 21.72
N GLY A 244 -4.00 -19.56 22.32
CA GLY A 244 -3.46 -18.21 22.48
C GLY A 244 -2.23 -18.18 23.37
N LEU A 245 -2.24 -18.94 24.48
CA LEU A 245 -1.08 -19.11 25.35
C LEU A 245 0.11 -19.75 24.62
N LEU A 246 -0.14 -20.82 23.84
CA LEU A 246 0.89 -21.48 23.03
C LEU A 246 1.43 -20.54 21.95
N ALA A 247 0.56 -19.78 21.28
CA ALA A 247 0.95 -18.80 20.26
C ALA A 247 1.83 -17.69 20.88
N ALA A 248 1.46 -17.15 22.05
CA ALA A 248 2.25 -16.18 22.78
C ALA A 248 3.62 -16.77 23.18
N ALA A 249 3.67 -17.98 23.75
CA ALA A 249 4.90 -18.63 24.15
C ALA A 249 5.85 -18.84 22.96
N ARG A 250 5.34 -19.30 21.82
CA ARG A 250 6.13 -19.44 20.57
C ARG A 250 6.64 -18.10 20.07
N HIS A 251 5.80 -17.08 20.06
CA HIS A 251 6.14 -15.77 19.54
C HIS A 251 7.21 -15.07 20.38
N PHE A 252 7.02 -14.99 21.68
CA PHE A 252 7.95 -14.35 22.61
C PHE A 252 9.19 -15.20 22.86
N GLY A 253 9.07 -16.53 22.90
CA GLY A 253 10.17 -17.46 23.04
C GLY A 253 11.14 -17.42 21.87
N ALA A 254 10.65 -17.39 20.64
CA ALA A 254 11.50 -17.22 19.45
C ALA A 254 12.24 -15.87 19.44
N GLY A 255 11.59 -14.80 19.89
CA GLY A 255 12.20 -13.49 20.05
C GLY A 255 13.29 -13.44 21.12
N ALA A 256 13.10 -14.13 22.23
CA ALA A 256 14.10 -14.26 23.29
C ALA A 256 15.31 -15.08 22.82
N ALA A 257 15.07 -16.20 22.14
CA ALA A 257 16.14 -17.03 21.57
C ALA A 257 16.98 -16.29 20.52
N LYS A 258 16.35 -15.51 19.61
CA LYS A 258 17.07 -14.67 18.64
C LYS A 258 17.92 -13.60 19.31
N ARG A 259 17.43 -12.96 20.38
CA ARG A 259 18.18 -11.95 21.13
C ARG A 259 19.37 -12.57 21.86
N ALA A 260 19.21 -13.73 22.49
CA ALA A 260 20.27 -14.46 23.13
C ALA A 260 21.36 -14.88 22.14
N LEU A 261 21.01 -15.44 20.99
CA LEU A 261 21.95 -15.79 19.92
C LEU A 261 22.68 -14.57 19.35
N GLY A 262 21.96 -13.44 19.16
CA GLY A 262 22.58 -12.19 18.72
C GLY A 262 23.53 -11.57 19.74
N ALA A 263 23.28 -11.72 21.04
CA ALA A 263 24.17 -11.32 22.10
C ALA A 263 25.42 -12.19 22.14
N VAL A 264 25.26 -13.51 22.04
CA VAL A 264 26.39 -14.47 21.96
C VAL A 264 27.28 -14.20 20.74
N ARG A 265 26.69 -13.98 19.56
CA ARG A 265 27.46 -13.61 18.34
C ARG A 265 28.25 -12.31 18.50
N ARG A 266 27.71 -11.32 19.21
CA ARG A 266 28.43 -10.05 19.48
C ARG A 266 29.59 -10.25 20.50
N LEU A 267 29.43 -11.13 21.45
CA LEU A 267 30.49 -11.44 22.45
C LEU A 267 31.62 -12.27 21.86
N PHE A 268 31.34 -13.14 20.89
CA PHE A 268 32.35 -14.06 20.32
C PHE A 268 32.74 -13.69 18.86
N GLY A 269 32.10 -12.72 18.20
CA GLY A 269 32.40 -12.28 16.84
C GLY A 269 33.35 -11.07 16.75
N GLY A 270 33.99 -10.66 17.83
CA GLY A 270 34.91 -9.52 17.91
C GLY A 270 36.39 -9.89 17.86
N GLN A 271 36.74 -11.07 17.36
CA GLN A 271 38.15 -11.50 17.16
C GLN A 271 38.28 -12.17 15.79
N THR A 272 38.40 -11.38 14.72
CA THR A 272 39.27 -11.67 13.55
C THR A 272 39.54 -10.36 12.84
#